data_1329dd55cb5d59afcbf5166abb9c0a6e
#
_entry.id   1329dd55cb5d59afcbf5166abb9c0a6e
#
_cell.length_a   1.000
_cell.length_b   1.000
_cell.length_c   1.000
_cell.angle_alpha   90.00
_cell.angle_beta   90.00
_cell.angle_gamma   90.00
#
_symmetry.space_group_name_H-M   'P 1'
#
loop_
_entity.id
_entity.type
_entity.pdbx_description
1 polymer ?
#
loop_
_entity_poly.entity_id
_entity_poly.type
_entity_poly.pdbx_seq_one_letter_code
_entity_poly.pdbx_strand_id
1 'polypeptide(L)'
;PDDRYAQDKRLQDYKGFAAVAFARANKINRITMDSPNARYGIMASGKSYEDIRQALRELGITPEVAAKIGLRLYKIGMPWPLEPEGVRQFAVGLEEIFIIEERREIVENQVKQELFNWRDDVRPRIIGKMDNHDKRFLPFAEELSVASLASSLTERLLQLDLNPEIVAMLRAKADWFNGRQATQVQAVAPVTRTPY
;
A
#
# COMPACT_ATOMS: atom_id res chain seq x y z
N PRO A 1 -36.08 20.12 2.32
CA PRO A 1 -34.84 19.37 2.50
C PRO A 1 -35.21 18.01 3.10
N ASP A 2 -34.69 16.95 2.50
CA ASP A 2 -34.89 15.58 3.00
C ASP A 2 -34.38 15.51 4.44
N ASP A 3 -35.10 14.79 5.29
CA ASP A 3 -34.63 14.53 6.64
C ASP A 3 -33.36 13.66 6.62
N ARG A 4 -32.70 13.52 7.76
CA ARG A 4 -31.49 12.74 7.89
C ARG A 4 -31.61 11.30 7.42
N TYR A 5 -32.75 10.67 7.74
CA TYR A 5 -33.01 9.28 7.39
C TYR A 5 -33.18 9.09 5.89
N ALA A 6 -33.89 10.02 5.23
CA ALA A 6 -34.05 9.98 3.78
C ALA A 6 -32.72 10.20 3.04
N GLN A 7 -31.83 11.07 3.59
CA GLN A 7 -30.48 11.28 3.04
C GLN A 7 -29.61 10.04 3.21
N ASP A 8 -29.59 9.44 4.39
CA ASP A 8 -28.82 8.22 4.67
C ASP A 8 -29.33 7.04 3.82
N LYS A 9 -30.65 6.83 3.78
CA LYS A 9 -31.25 5.81 2.92
C LYS A 9 -30.83 5.99 1.46
N ARG A 10 -30.85 7.20 0.94
CA ARG A 10 -30.44 7.50 -0.43
C ARG A 10 -28.95 7.21 -0.67
N LEU A 11 -28.11 7.48 0.34
CA LEU A 11 -26.69 7.16 0.28
C LEU A 11 -26.48 5.65 0.20
N GLN A 12 -27.12 4.88 1.09
CA GLN A 12 -26.91 3.44 1.20
C GLN A 12 -27.56 2.67 0.04
N ASP A 13 -28.79 3.04 -0.36
CA ASP A 13 -29.55 2.28 -1.36
C ASP A 13 -29.15 2.63 -2.81
N TYR A 14 -28.56 3.81 -3.05
CA TYR A 14 -28.33 4.27 -4.43
C TYR A 14 -26.96 4.89 -4.68
N LYS A 15 -26.59 5.93 -3.92
CA LYS A 15 -25.40 6.72 -4.25
C LYS A 15 -24.08 5.93 -4.09
N GLY A 16 -24.00 5.10 -3.08
CA GLY A 16 -22.83 4.22 -2.86
C GLY A 16 -22.64 3.27 -4.04
N PHE A 17 -23.71 2.60 -4.48
CA PHE A 17 -23.67 1.71 -5.64
C PHE A 17 -23.35 2.45 -6.95
N ALA A 18 -23.93 3.64 -7.14
CA ALA A 18 -23.63 4.46 -8.31
C ALA A 18 -22.16 4.89 -8.35
N ALA A 19 -21.58 5.27 -7.20
CA ALA A 19 -20.17 5.62 -7.09
C ALA A 19 -19.26 4.44 -7.44
N VAL A 20 -19.56 3.24 -6.92
CA VAL A 20 -18.82 2.00 -7.23
C VAL A 20 -18.93 1.67 -8.74
N ALA A 21 -20.13 1.74 -9.32
CA ALA A 21 -20.33 1.50 -10.74
C ALA A 21 -19.56 2.52 -11.61
N PHE A 22 -19.57 3.79 -11.22
CA PHE A 22 -18.81 4.85 -11.88
C PHE A 22 -17.29 4.59 -11.80
N ALA A 23 -16.79 4.23 -10.62
CA ALA A 23 -15.37 3.92 -10.42
C ALA A 23 -14.92 2.74 -11.30
N ARG A 24 -15.75 1.70 -11.41
CA ARG A 24 -15.52 0.53 -12.26
C ARG A 24 -15.51 0.91 -13.73
N ALA A 25 -16.54 1.59 -14.21
CA ALA A 25 -16.69 1.96 -15.62
C ALA A 25 -15.55 2.87 -16.11
N ASN A 26 -15.04 3.74 -15.23
CA ASN A 26 -13.98 4.70 -15.56
C ASN A 26 -12.58 4.22 -15.16
N LYS A 27 -12.43 2.99 -14.65
CA LYS A 27 -11.16 2.41 -14.21
C LYS A 27 -10.38 3.34 -13.26
N ILE A 28 -11.11 3.99 -12.34
CA ILE A 28 -10.54 4.92 -11.36
C ILE A 28 -9.55 4.18 -10.47
N ASN A 29 -9.92 2.98 -10.02
CA ASN A 29 -9.02 2.03 -9.38
C ASN A 29 -8.49 1.07 -10.46
N ARG A 30 -7.17 0.86 -10.52
CA ARG A 30 -6.57 0.02 -11.56
C ARG A 30 -5.20 -0.52 -11.21
N ILE A 31 -4.85 -1.64 -11.81
CA ILE A 31 -3.48 -2.16 -11.83
C ILE A 31 -2.64 -1.21 -12.70
N THR A 32 -1.50 -0.76 -12.19
CA THR A 32 -0.58 0.15 -12.87
C THR A 32 0.79 -0.45 -13.14
N MET A 33 1.10 -1.55 -12.46
CA MET A 33 2.24 -2.42 -12.72
C MET A 33 1.76 -3.86 -12.48
N ASP A 34 2.09 -4.76 -13.37
CA ASP A 34 1.73 -6.19 -13.23
C ASP A 34 2.93 -7.08 -13.56
N SER A 35 2.88 -8.30 -13.05
CA SER A 35 3.88 -9.33 -13.26
C SER A 35 3.19 -10.60 -13.77
N PRO A 36 3.81 -11.36 -14.72
CA PRO A 36 3.21 -12.58 -15.26
C PRO A 36 2.86 -13.62 -14.19
N ASN A 37 3.70 -13.70 -13.14
CA ASN A 37 3.53 -14.58 -11.98
C ASN A 37 3.43 -13.73 -10.72
N ALA A 38 2.42 -12.87 -10.65
CA ALA A 38 2.24 -11.97 -9.50
C ALA A 38 1.95 -12.77 -8.23
N ARG A 39 2.75 -12.53 -7.20
CA ARG A 39 2.65 -13.14 -5.85
C ARG A 39 2.45 -12.08 -4.77
N TYR A 40 2.96 -10.88 -5.00
CA TYR A 40 2.96 -9.79 -4.01
C TYR A 40 2.29 -8.57 -4.59
N GLY A 41 1.26 -8.09 -3.90
CA GLY A 41 0.50 -6.91 -4.29
C GLY A 41 0.83 -5.72 -3.41
N ILE A 42 0.85 -4.52 -4.00
CA ILE A 42 0.87 -3.26 -3.27
C ILE A 42 -0.38 -2.48 -3.65
N MET A 43 -1.12 -1.98 -2.66
CA MET A 43 -2.25 -1.08 -2.85
C MET A 43 -1.97 0.25 -2.16
N ALA A 44 -2.19 1.35 -2.87
CA ALA A 44 -2.04 2.69 -2.31
C ALA A 44 -2.96 3.70 -3.00
N SER A 45 -3.26 4.80 -2.30
CA SER A 45 -4.08 5.92 -2.80
C SER A 45 -3.34 7.25 -2.67
N GLY A 46 -3.77 8.24 -3.46
CA GLY A 46 -3.33 9.63 -3.35
C GLY A 46 -1.81 9.80 -3.32
N LYS A 47 -1.32 10.58 -2.34
CA LYS A 47 0.12 10.84 -2.13
C LYS A 47 0.89 9.54 -1.90
N SER A 48 0.39 8.65 -1.04
CA SER A 48 1.07 7.37 -0.73
C SER A 48 1.31 6.52 -1.98
N TYR A 49 0.43 6.62 -3.00
CA TYR A 49 0.66 5.95 -4.27
C TYR A 49 1.85 6.54 -5.06
N GLU A 50 2.01 7.85 -5.09
CA GLU A 50 3.16 8.47 -5.76
C GLU A 50 4.45 8.23 -4.98
N ASP A 51 4.40 8.29 -3.65
CA ASP A 51 5.54 8.02 -2.79
C ASP A 51 6.05 6.57 -2.95
N ILE A 52 5.15 5.57 -3.00
CA ILE A 52 5.58 4.18 -3.23
C ILE A 52 6.14 3.98 -4.64
N ARG A 53 5.59 4.64 -5.65
CA ARG A 53 6.19 4.62 -7.00
C ARG A 53 7.60 5.19 -7.01
N GLN A 54 7.85 6.27 -6.26
CA GLN A 54 9.17 6.83 -6.11
C GLN A 54 10.08 5.88 -5.33
N ALA A 55 9.61 5.32 -4.21
CA ALA A 55 10.36 4.33 -3.43
C ALA A 55 10.81 3.13 -4.29
N LEU A 56 9.90 2.59 -5.11
CA LEU A 56 10.23 1.50 -6.05
C LEU A 56 11.36 1.90 -7.01
N ARG A 57 11.30 3.11 -7.60
CA ARG A 57 12.37 3.61 -8.48
C ARG A 57 13.70 3.77 -7.75
N GLU A 58 13.69 4.33 -6.56
CA GLU A 58 14.90 4.55 -5.76
C GLU A 58 15.53 3.24 -5.28
N LEU A 59 14.71 2.23 -5.00
CA LEU A 59 15.16 0.86 -4.73
C LEU A 59 15.69 0.13 -5.98
N GLY A 60 15.52 0.69 -7.18
CA GLY A 60 15.91 0.05 -8.43
C GLY A 60 14.94 -1.06 -8.88
N ILE A 61 13.72 -1.04 -8.36
CA ILE A 61 12.67 -1.99 -8.77
C ILE A 61 12.03 -1.47 -10.06
N THR A 62 12.68 -1.78 -11.18
CA THR A 62 12.13 -1.54 -12.52
C THR A 62 11.01 -2.53 -12.83
N PRO A 63 10.24 -2.36 -13.93
CA PRO A 63 9.24 -3.35 -14.34
C PRO A 63 9.80 -4.76 -14.50
N GLU A 64 11.05 -4.89 -15.00
CA GLU A 64 11.73 -6.16 -15.17
C GLU A 64 12.10 -6.82 -13.85
N VAL A 65 12.56 -6.03 -12.87
CA VAL A 65 12.84 -6.49 -11.51
C VAL A 65 11.52 -6.84 -10.79
N ALA A 66 10.49 -6.01 -10.95
CA ALA A 66 9.16 -6.28 -10.41
C ALA A 66 8.59 -7.61 -10.93
N ALA A 67 8.76 -7.89 -12.24
CA ALA A 67 8.36 -9.16 -12.85
C ALA A 67 9.12 -10.36 -12.26
N LYS A 68 10.41 -10.22 -11.96
CA LYS A 68 11.21 -11.27 -11.28
C LYS A 68 10.79 -11.50 -9.84
N ILE A 69 10.38 -10.45 -9.13
CA ILE A 69 9.84 -10.53 -7.76
C ILE A 69 8.43 -11.15 -7.77
N GLY A 70 7.66 -10.93 -8.82
CA GLY A 70 6.22 -11.20 -8.88
C GLY A 70 5.41 -10.08 -8.24
N LEU A 71 5.80 -8.83 -8.45
CA LEU A 71 5.16 -7.66 -7.84
C LEU A 71 4.04 -7.11 -8.72
N ARG A 72 2.90 -6.77 -8.10
CA ARG A 72 1.75 -6.10 -8.72
C ARG A 72 1.40 -4.84 -7.94
N LEU A 73 1.18 -3.72 -8.63
CA LEU A 73 0.84 -2.43 -8.01
C LEU A 73 -0.54 -1.98 -8.44
N TYR A 74 -1.38 -1.61 -7.47
CA TYR A 74 -2.74 -1.12 -7.65
C TYR A 74 -2.87 0.33 -7.19
N LYS A 75 -3.33 1.18 -8.08
CA LYS A 75 -3.72 2.55 -7.77
C LYS A 75 -5.17 2.59 -7.33
N ILE A 76 -5.41 3.14 -6.14
CA ILE A 76 -6.74 3.42 -5.63
C ILE A 76 -7.01 4.91 -5.84
N GLY A 77 -7.96 5.24 -6.71
CA GLY A 77 -8.39 6.61 -6.95
C GLY A 77 -9.65 6.97 -6.16
N MET A 78 -10.46 5.96 -5.79
CA MET A 78 -11.62 6.10 -4.92
C MET A 78 -11.46 5.17 -3.71
N PRO A 79 -10.99 5.70 -2.56
CA PRO A 79 -10.74 4.87 -1.38
C PRO A 79 -12.01 4.48 -0.61
N TRP A 80 -13.13 5.20 -0.81
CA TRP A 80 -14.41 4.87 -0.19
C TRP A 80 -15.60 5.35 -1.03
N PRO A 81 -16.63 4.52 -1.23
CA PRO A 81 -16.61 3.07 -1.05
C PRO A 81 -15.62 2.42 -2.01
N LEU A 82 -14.87 1.43 -1.52
CA LEU A 82 -13.90 0.74 -2.36
C LEU A 82 -14.61 -0.13 -3.41
N GLU A 83 -14.16 -0.08 -4.65
CA GLU A 83 -14.73 -0.87 -5.73
C GLU A 83 -14.31 -2.35 -5.57
N PRO A 84 -15.26 -3.28 -5.29
CA PRO A 84 -14.92 -4.62 -4.84
C PRO A 84 -14.40 -5.54 -5.95
N GLU A 85 -14.89 -5.41 -7.18
CA GLU A 85 -14.50 -6.29 -8.28
C GLU A 85 -13.03 -6.10 -8.66
N GLY A 86 -12.56 -4.86 -8.71
CA GLY A 86 -11.16 -4.56 -8.96
C GLY A 86 -10.25 -5.09 -7.84
N VAL A 87 -10.70 -5.07 -6.58
CA VAL A 87 -9.98 -5.67 -5.45
C VAL A 87 -9.85 -7.18 -5.64
N ARG A 88 -10.95 -7.86 -5.98
CA ARG A 88 -10.95 -9.31 -6.22
C ARG A 88 -10.05 -9.69 -7.38
N GLN A 89 -10.15 -8.99 -8.51
CA GLN A 89 -9.30 -9.23 -9.69
C GLN A 89 -7.83 -8.98 -9.38
N PHE A 90 -7.52 -7.93 -8.62
CA PHE A 90 -6.17 -7.64 -8.17
C PHE A 90 -5.60 -8.75 -7.28
N ALA A 91 -6.41 -9.29 -6.36
CA ALA A 91 -6.00 -10.28 -5.37
C ALA A 91 -5.73 -11.68 -5.95
N VAL A 92 -6.24 -11.98 -7.15
CA VAL A 92 -6.07 -13.29 -7.77
C VAL A 92 -4.59 -13.64 -7.92
N GLY A 93 -4.20 -14.80 -7.38
CA GLY A 93 -2.85 -15.36 -7.45
C GLY A 93 -1.85 -14.71 -6.49
N LEU A 94 -2.24 -13.69 -5.74
CA LEU A 94 -1.36 -13.07 -4.75
C LEU A 94 -1.30 -13.91 -3.46
N GLU A 95 -0.10 -14.01 -2.90
CA GLU A 95 0.15 -14.59 -1.57
C GLU A 95 0.00 -13.54 -0.48
N GLU A 96 0.29 -12.29 -0.83
CA GLU A 96 0.28 -11.18 0.10
C GLU A 96 -0.05 -9.85 -0.58
N ILE A 97 -0.78 -9.00 0.14
CA ILE A 97 -1.09 -7.62 -0.26
C ILE A 97 -0.60 -6.66 0.82
N PHE A 98 0.30 -5.76 0.46
CA PHE A 98 0.77 -4.67 1.29
C PHE A 98 -0.05 -3.42 0.99
N ILE A 99 -0.86 -2.97 1.99
CA ILE A 99 -1.72 -1.81 1.87
C ILE A 99 -1.05 -0.60 2.54
N ILE A 100 -0.86 0.45 1.75
CA ILE A 100 -0.14 1.65 2.17
C ILE A 100 -1.15 2.79 2.32
N GLU A 101 -1.40 3.17 3.56
CA GLU A 101 -2.28 4.27 3.95
C GLU A 101 -1.64 5.14 5.01
N GLU A 102 -1.81 6.45 4.89
CA GLU A 102 -1.50 7.37 5.97
C GLU A 102 -2.61 7.32 7.04
N ARG A 103 -2.21 7.41 8.30
CA ARG A 103 -3.10 7.45 9.46
C ARG A 103 -3.97 6.18 9.57
N ARG A 104 -5.27 6.25 9.31
CA ARG A 104 -6.23 5.18 9.60
C ARG A 104 -6.35 4.19 8.46
N GLU A 105 -6.63 2.95 8.80
CA GLU A 105 -6.82 1.79 7.91
C GLU A 105 -8.22 1.77 7.27
N ILE A 106 -8.50 2.67 6.34
CA ILE A 106 -9.79 2.77 5.64
C ILE A 106 -9.87 1.76 4.49
N VAL A 107 -8.86 1.71 3.65
CA VAL A 107 -8.78 0.75 2.53
C VAL A 107 -8.48 -0.64 3.05
N GLU A 108 -7.54 -0.78 3.99
CA GLU A 108 -7.15 -2.06 4.57
C GLU A 108 -8.36 -2.82 5.14
N ASN A 109 -9.23 -2.14 5.90
CA ASN A 109 -10.43 -2.76 6.46
C ASN A 109 -11.41 -3.20 5.37
N GLN A 110 -11.61 -2.40 4.31
CA GLN A 110 -12.48 -2.78 3.20
C GLN A 110 -11.91 -3.96 2.40
N VAL A 111 -10.59 -4.01 2.16
CA VAL A 111 -9.94 -5.15 1.49
C VAL A 111 -10.05 -6.41 2.34
N LYS A 112 -9.80 -6.34 3.66
CA LYS A 112 -9.99 -7.46 4.58
C LYS A 112 -11.43 -7.98 4.56
N GLN A 113 -12.41 -7.07 4.61
CA GLN A 113 -13.83 -7.41 4.53
C GLN A 113 -14.18 -8.11 3.21
N GLU A 114 -13.67 -7.59 2.09
CA GLU A 114 -13.96 -8.10 0.76
C GLU A 114 -13.41 -9.51 0.52
N LEU A 115 -12.22 -9.79 1.08
CA LEU A 115 -11.54 -11.06 0.89
C LEU A 115 -11.79 -12.06 2.03
N PHE A 116 -12.53 -11.69 3.07
CA PHE A 116 -12.74 -12.50 4.27
C PHE A 116 -13.31 -13.90 3.97
N ASN A 117 -14.26 -13.99 3.05
CA ASN A 117 -14.92 -15.24 2.69
C ASN A 117 -14.19 -16.06 1.60
N TRP A 118 -13.01 -15.62 1.18
CA TRP A 118 -12.19 -16.43 0.29
C TRP A 118 -11.65 -17.66 1.03
N ARG A 119 -11.49 -18.77 0.30
CA ARG A 119 -10.86 -19.97 0.85
C ARG A 119 -9.43 -19.64 1.31
N ASP A 120 -9.00 -20.26 2.40
CA ASP A 120 -7.71 -19.99 3.04
C ASP A 120 -6.52 -20.28 2.11
N ASP A 121 -6.65 -21.26 1.19
CA ASP A 121 -5.62 -21.66 0.24
C ASP A 121 -5.38 -20.66 -0.91
N VAL A 122 -6.30 -19.71 -1.12
CA VAL A 122 -6.22 -18.69 -2.18
C VAL A 122 -6.33 -17.26 -1.67
N ARG A 123 -6.61 -17.08 -0.36
CA ARG A 123 -6.74 -15.77 0.26
C ARG A 123 -5.37 -15.19 0.58
N PRO A 124 -4.99 -14.03 -0.01
CA PRO A 124 -3.72 -13.39 0.31
C PRO A 124 -3.69 -12.91 1.76
N ARG A 125 -2.51 -12.89 2.36
CA ARG A 125 -2.29 -12.18 3.62
C ARG A 125 -2.36 -10.67 3.38
N ILE A 126 -2.97 -9.96 4.32
CA ILE A 126 -3.06 -8.51 4.26
C ILE A 126 -2.11 -7.91 5.29
N ILE A 127 -1.14 -7.14 4.80
CA ILE A 127 -0.17 -6.40 5.60
C ILE A 127 -0.46 -4.90 5.41
N GLY A 128 -0.46 -4.15 6.47
CA GLY A 128 -0.72 -2.72 6.43
C GLY A 128 -0.24 -2.04 7.70
N LYS A 129 -1.17 -1.60 8.55
CA LYS A 129 -0.82 -1.04 9.86
C LYS A 129 -0.20 -2.05 10.79
N MET A 130 -0.63 -3.31 10.64
CA MET A 130 -0.08 -4.45 11.37
C MET A 130 0.54 -5.44 10.37
N ASP A 131 1.58 -6.14 10.80
CA ASP A 131 2.14 -7.26 10.05
C ASP A 131 1.39 -8.58 10.36
N ASN A 132 1.91 -9.68 9.82
CA ASN A 132 1.34 -11.01 10.03
C ASN A 132 1.62 -11.62 11.43
N HIS A 133 2.29 -10.88 12.31
CA HIS A 133 2.57 -11.24 13.70
C HIS A 133 1.92 -10.26 14.69
N ASP A 134 0.92 -9.48 14.24
CA ASP A 134 0.23 -8.45 15.00
C ASP A 134 1.16 -7.36 15.57
N LYS A 135 2.31 -7.13 14.90
CA LYS A 135 3.21 -6.04 15.22
C LYS A 135 2.87 -4.82 14.37
N ARG A 136 3.03 -3.63 14.95
CA ARG A 136 2.92 -2.38 14.21
C ARG A 136 3.96 -2.34 13.10
N PHE A 137 3.49 -2.10 11.86
CA PHE A 137 4.34 -2.04 10.69
C PHE A 137 4.34 -0.66 10.05
N LEU A 138 3.16 -0.13 9.65
CA LEU A 138 3.05 1.27 9.24
C LEU A 138 2.53 2.15 10.40
N PRO A 139 3.01 3.40 10.52
CA PRO A 139 2.57 4.31 11.58
C PRO A 139 1.07 4.66 11.43
N PHE A 140 0.41 4.91 12.57
CA PHE A 140 -1.00 5.30 12.64
C PHE A 140 -1.22 6.82 12.63
N ALA A 141 -0.23 7.59 12.97
CA ALA A 141 -0.35 9.04 13.18
C ALA A 141 0.63 9.88 12.36
N GLU A 142 1.71 9.29 11.90
CA GLU A 142 2.79 9.98 11.19
C GLU A 142 2.51 10.05 9.69
N GLU A 143 3.12 11.03 9.03
CA GLU A 143 3.15 11.12 7.59
C GLU A 143 4.13 10.08 7.01
N LEU A 144 3.72 9.41 5.95
CA LEU A 144 4.59 8.50 5.21
C LEU A 144 5.48 9.30 4.27
N SER A 145 6.76 8.99 4.28
CA SER A 145 7.74 9.54 3.34
C SER A 145 8.23 8.45 2.38
N VAL A 146 8.80 8.87 1.25
CA VAL A 146 9.43 7.95 0.29
C VAL A 146 10.49 7.07 0.98
N ALA A 147 11.30 7.66 1.88
CA ALA A 147 12.34 6.94 2.60
C ALA A 147 11.77 5.91 3.58
N SER A 148 10.73 6.28 4.35
CA SER A 148 10.07 5.32 5.26
C SER A 148 9.41 4.18 4.51
N LEU A 149 8.75 4.48 3.38
CA LEU A 149 8.14 3.45 2.53
C LEU A 149 9.19 2.54 1.87
N ALA A 150 10.31 3.10 1.40
CA ALA A 150 11.40 2.31 0.86
C ALA A 150 11.98 1.35 1.92
N SER A 151 12.13 1.81 3.16
CA SER A 151 12.59 0.99 4.29
C SER A 151 11.59 -0.13 4.60
N SER A 152 10.30 0.21 4.81
CA SER A 152 9.25 -0.78 5.11
C SER A 152 9.07 -1.80 3.98
N LEU A 153 9.09 -1.34 2.72
CA LEU A 153 9.01 -2.24 1.56
C LEU A 153 10.21 -3.18 1.49
N THR A 154 11.42 -2.66 1.71
CA THR A 154 12.64 -3.48 1.71
C THR A 154 12.61 -4.51 2.83
N GLU A 155 12.26 -4.11 4.06
CA GLU A 155 12.08 -5.03 5.18
C GLU A 155 11.13 -6.15 4.82
N ARG A 156 9.99 -5.82 4.19
CA ARG A 156 9.01 -6.81 3.80
C ARG A 156 9.50 -7.73 2.68
N LEU A 157 10.08 -7.17 1.63
CA LEU A 157 10.60 -7.95 0.50
C LEU A 157 11.72 -8.91 0.92
N LEU A 158 12.58 -8.52 1.86
CA LEU A 158 13.65 -9.39 2.37
C LEU A 158 13.15 -10.59 3.21
N GLN A 159 11.87 -10.59 3.61
CA GLN A 159 11.24 -11.74 4.26
C GLN A 159 10.69 -12.77 3.25
N LEU A 160 10.68 -12.41 1.97
CA LEU A 160 10.17 -13.25 0.90
C LEU A 160 11.28 -14.12 0.32
N ASP A 161 10.90 -15.25 -0.28
CA ASP A 161 11.83 -16.11 -1.03
C ASP A 161 12.13 -15.48 -2.40
N LEU A 162 13.18 -14.65 -2.43
CA LEU A 162 13.61 -13.91 -3.62
C LEU A 162 14.95 -14.41 -4.14
N ASN A 163 15.20 -14.18 -5.43
CA ASN A 163 16.49 -14.44 -6.06
C ASN A 163 17.63 -13.70 -5.28
N PRO A 164 18.77 -14.39 -5.01
CA PRO A 164 19.90 -13.79 -4.27
C PRO A 164 20.42 -12.46 -4.83
N GLU A 165 20.39 -12.26 -6.15
CA GLU A 165 20.79 -11.00 -6.78
C GLU A 165 19.85 -9.84 -6.36
N ILE A 166 18.54 -10.11 -6.32
CA ILE A 166 17.54 -9.14 -5.89
C ILE A 166 17.71 -8.82 -4.39
N VAL A 167 17.95 -9.85 -3.57
CA VAL A 167 18.23 -9.68 -2.14
C VAL A 167 19.47 -8.81 -1.92
N ALA A 168 20.56 -9.04 -2.66
CA ALA A 168 21.79 -8.25 -2.58
C ALA A 168 21.53 -6.78 -2.98
N MET A 169 20.81 -6.56 -4.08
CA MET A 169 20.43 -5.22 -4.53
C MET A 169 19.58 -4.49 -3.46
N LEU A 170 18.57 -5.14 -2.90
CA LEU A 170 17.70 -4.54 -1.88
C LEU A 170 18.47 -4.19 -0.61
N ARG A 171 19.37 -5.06 -0.14
CA ARG A 171 20.22 -4.78 1.02
C ARG A 171 21.12 -3.58 0.80
N ALA A 172 21.82 -3.52 -0.33
CA ALA A 172 22.69 -2.39 -0.66
C ALA A 172 21.93 -1.05 -0.70
N LYS A 173 20.68 -1.07 -1.20
CA LYS A 173 19.81 0.11 -1.22
C LYS A 173 19.30 0.48 0.16
N ALA A 174 18.92 -0.49 1.00
CA ALA A 174 18.52 -0.25 2.39
C ALA A 174 19.63 0.41 3.19
N ASP A 175 20.85 -0.07 3.08
CA ASP A 175 22.02 0.50 3.75
C ASP A 175 22.27 1.96 3.34
N TRP A 176 22.10 2.26 2.05
CA TRP A 176 22.20 3.61 1.53
C TRP A 176 21.14 4.56 2.11
N PHE A 177 19.87 4.12 2.20
CA PHE A 177 18.78 4.89 2.81
C PHE A 177 19.03 5.15 4.29
N ASN A 178 19.41 4.13 5.04
CA ASN A 178 19.71 4.23 6.47
C ASN A 178 20.88 5.18 6.73
N GLY A 179 21.93 5.14 5.92
CA GLY A 179 23.06 6.05 6.01
C GLY A 179 22.66 7.52 5.77
N ARG A 180 21.76 7.80 4.81
CA ARG A 180 21.26 9.16 4.57
C ARG A 180 20.39 9.70 5.69
N GLN A 181 19.52 8.85 6.26
CA GLN A 181 18.69 9.27 7.41
C GLN A 181 19.55 9.62 8.62
N ALA A 182 20.56 8.83 8.92
CA ALA A 182 21.49 9.10 10.01
C ALA A 182 22.21 10.46 9.82
N THR A 183 22.62 10.79 8.59
CA THR A 183 23.28 12.05 8.27
C THR A 183 22.32 13.25 8.40
N GLN A 184 21.05 13.11 8.00
CA GLN A 184 20.05 14.18 8.15
C GLN A 184 19.70 14.45 9.61
N VAL A 185 19.58 13.43 10.44
CA VAL A 185 19.33 13.59 11.88
C VAL A 185 20.49 14.30 12.59
N GLN A 186 21.74 14.03 12.19
CA GLN A 186 22.91 14.72 12.72
C GLN A 186 23.04 16.19 12.25
N ALA A 187 22.51 16.52 11.08
CA ALA A 187 22.58 17.89 10.53
C ALA A 187 21.55 18.85 11.16
N VAL A 188 20.53 18.35 11.83
CA VAL A 188 19.58 19.16 12.61
C VAL A 188 20.14 19.33 14.03
N ALA A 189 21.03 20.31 14.20
CA ALA A 189 21.48 20.70 15.53
C ALA A 189 20.26 21.14 16.39
N PRO A 190 20.17 20.75 17.65
CA PRO A 190 19.08 21.18 18.52
C PRO A 190 19.12 22.71 18.63
N VAL A 191 18.04 23.35 18.20
CA VAL A 191 17.85 24.78 18.43
C VAL A 191 17.65 24.96 19.94
N THR A 192 18.71 25.33 20.64
CA THR A 192 18.63 25.75 22.04
C THR A 192 17.79 27.04 22.09
N ARG A 193 16.51 26.92 22.45
CA ARG A 193 15.70 28.07 22.82
C ARG A 193 16.26 28.59 24.14
N THR A 194 16.88 29.76 24.10
CA THR A 194 17.13 30.55 25.33
C THR A 194 15.79 30.86 25.96
N PRO A 195 15.56 30.52 27.24
CA PRO A 195 14.34 30.95 27.92
C PRO A 195 14.37 32.47 28.06
N TYR A 196 13.25 33.11 27.76
CA TYR A 196 12.99 34.53 28.04
C TYR A 196 12.81 34.72 29.54
#